data_ed0631c32e78df66966c9ca87362f993
#
_entry.id   ed0631c32e78df66966c9ca87362f993
#
_cell.length_a   1.000
_cell.length_b   1.000
_cell.length_c   1.000
_cell.angle_alpha   90.00
_cell.angle_beta   90.00
_cell.angle_gamma   90.00
#
_symmetry.space_group_name_H-M   'P 1'
#
loop_
_entity.id
_entity.type
_entity.pdbx_description
1 polymer ?
#
loop_
_entity_poly.entity_id
_entity_poly.type
_entity_poly.pdbx_seq_one_letter_code
_entity_poly.pdbx_strand_id
1 'polypeptide(L)'
;MGGADGPPVVFLHGWALGSRAYRRAIRRLTTRGCRVYAPALPSFGGTADLPSGSMNLDGYSHWVASFMTEVGIDEPALVIGHSFGGGVAIKLARNHPTLVRYLVLLNAIGSVDARSMWEWAIGFGQEFWPVSATVAMMQAMRADLLPNFLRNPLGLARAALIAQSADLRAELAELKKAEVPVLALTSEGDRVIPRSAFEALCDTVGADHRVVSGGHAWLLVDPDSFGEVLASTIDVQVAEHKATRAASLRSEIEHLLKGTHLSKRDVRSLLGSAAPLWFLSDSAPALASDLVLCRPRLQKAEIRALARNIEDSTLVRITIAAQDRQGLLADSAAVLNASGLSISNASATTWKRQSLALHSFIVGGGAHFDSTAWDALGERLRSMVATGTAPLPTLRPLSPVSVTVHGKGDRSMVKVIAPDEQGLLATICRYFQVHDVNIETLQARTRNGIANDTFLVVGSVEAEGLKLTLEHPPAVVAARDTAIAL
;
A
#
# COMPACT_ATOMS: atom_id res chain seq x y z
N MET A 1 -10.38 -2.55 0.03
CA MET A 1 -9.95 -1.18 0.34
C MET A 1 -8.43 -1.17 0.44
N GLY A 2 -7.76 -0.18 -0.07
CA GLY A 2 -6.30 -0.06 -0.03
C GLY A 2 -5.66 0.05 -1.40
N GLY A 3 -4.35 0.29 -1.47
CA GLY A 3 -3.61 0.36 -2.73
C GLY A 3 -3.65 -0.97 -3.48
N ALA A 4 -3.89 -0.94 -4.78
CA ALA A 4 -3.99 -2.16 -5.61
C ALA A 4 -2.72 -3.04 -5.56
N ASP A 5 -1.58 -2.47 -5.20
CA ASP A 5 -0.26 -3.09 -5.26
C ASP A 5 0.33 -3.45 -3.88
N GLY A 6 -0.46 -3.37 -2.80
CA GLY A 6 0.01 -3.73 -1.45
C GLY A 6 -0.13 -5.23 -1.16
N PRO A 7 0.58 -5.75 -0.14
CA PRO A 7 0.43 -7.12 0.28
C PRO A 7 -1.02 -7.40 0.68
N PRO A 8 -1.57 -8.57 0.32
CA PRO A 8 -2.89 -8.95 0.75
C PRO A 8 -2.91 -9.20 2.25
N VAL A 9 -3.92 -8.64 2.91
CA VAL A 9 -4.24 -8.88 4.31
C VAL A 9 -5.67 -9.40 4.39
N VAL A 10 -5.86 -10.56 4.98
CA VAL A 10 -7.19 -11.11 5.28
C VAL A 10 -7.48 -10.88 6.75
N PHE A 11 -8.49 -10.07 7.04
CA PHE A 11 -8.90 -9.76 8.41
C PHE A 11 -10.17 -10.52 8.78
N LEU A 12 -10.09 -11.39 9.78
CA LEU A 12 -11.17 -12.24 10.27
C LEU A 12 -11.69 -11.70 11.60
N HIS A 13 -12.96 -11.33 11.62
CA HIS A 13 -13.61 -10.68 12.75
C HIS A 13 -13.97 -11.65 13.89
N GLY A 14 -14.20 -11.11 15.09
CA GLY A 14 -14.66 -11.85 16.26
C GLY A 14 -16.15 -12.25 16.16
N TRP A 15 -16.57 -13.12 17.09
CA TRP A 15 -17.95 -13.60 17.20
C TRP A 15 -18.94 -12.44 17.25
N ALA A 16 -20.10 -12.63 16.63
CA ALA A 16 -21.23 -11.72 16.55
C ALA A 16 -20.98 -10.38 15.82
N LEU A 17 -19.76 -10.10 15.37
CA LEU A 17 -19.39 -8.88 14.67
C LEU A 17 -19.26 -9.12 13.16
N GLY A 18 -18.77 -8.11 12.44
CA GLY A 18 -18.47 -8.13 11.02
C GLY A 18 -17.47 -7.02 10.68
N SER A 19 -17.10 -6.89 9.42
CA SER A 19 -16.09 -5.92 8.98
C SER A 19 -16.45 -4.46 9.28
N ARG A 20 -17.72 -4.13 9.45
CA ARG A 20 -18.18 -2.76 9.75
C ARG A 20 -17.70 -2.28 11.10
N ALA A 21 -17.75 -3.16 12.14
CA ALA A 21 -17.26 -2.86 13.46
C ALA A 21 -15.76 -2.50 13.43
N TYR A 22 -14.96 -3.21 12.61
CA TYR A 22 -13.51 -3.06 12.53
C TYR A 22 -13.05 -2.01 11.50
N ARG A 23 -13.96 -1.26 10.87
CA ARG A 23 -13.63 -0.31 9.80
C ARG A 23 -12.48 0.64 10.16
N ARG A 24 -12.44 1.15 11.40
CA ARG A 24 -11.41 2.09 11.85
C ARG A 24 -10.05 1.40 11.98
N ALA A 25 -9.99 0.22 12.57
CA ALA A 25 -8.77 -0.59 12.67
C ALA A 25 -8.27 -1.02 11.27
N ILE A 26 -9.15 -1.53 10.41
CA ILE A 26 -8.82 -1.91 9.02
C ILE A 26 -8.23 -0.73 8.25
N ARG A 27 -8.74 0.49 8.47
CA ARG A 27 -8.19 1.69 7.83
C ARG A 27 -6.73 1.92 8.19
N ARG A 28 -6.28 1.59 9.41
CA ARG A 28 -4.87 1.72 9.81
C ARG A 28 -3.95 0.81 8.99
N LEU A 29 -4.40 -0.37 8.61
CA LEU A 29 -3.67 -1.27 7.73
C LEU A 29 -3.62 -0.74 6.29
N THR A 30 -4.75 -0.23 5.79
CA THR A 30 -4.80 0.32 4.42
C THR A 30 -3.96 1.58 4.26
N THR A 31 -3.89 2.46 5.27
CA THR A 31 -3.02 3.65 5.24
C THR A 31 -1.52 3.31 5.24
N ARG A 32 -1.14 2.12 5.73
CA ARG A 32 0.23 1.58 5.64
C ARG A 32 0.53 0.87 4.32
N GLY A 33 -0.41 0.89 3.37
CA GLY A 33 -0.20 0.35 2.03
C GLY A 33 -0.64 -1.10 1.85
N CYS A 34 -1.36 -1.71 2.80
CA CYS A 34 -1.92 -3.05 2.64
C CYS A 34 -3.21 -3.06 1.81
N ARG A 35 -3.43 -4.15 1.10
CA ARG A 35 -4.67 -4.48 0.39
C ARG A 35 -5.52 -5.39 1.30
N VAL A 36 -6.48 -4.79 2.04
CA VAL A 36 -7.22 -5.50 3.09
C VAL A 36 -8.55 -6.05 2.60
N TYR A 37 -8.74 -7.34 2.84
CA TYR A 37 -9.96 -8.10 2.63
C TYR A 37 -10.53 -8.50 3.99
N ALA A 38 -11.77 -8.13 4.25
CA ALA A 38 -12.44 -8.41 5.53
C ALA A 38 -13.83 -8.98 5.25
N PRO A 39 -13.94 -10.28 4.98
CA PRO A 39 -15.24 -10.91 4.74
C PRO A 39 -16.08 -10.93 6.02
N ALA A 40 -17.39 -10.91 5.86
CA ALA A 40 -18.28 -11.38 6.91
C ALA A 40 -18.27 -12.90 6.90
N LEU A 41 -17.84 -13.51 7.99
CA LEU A 41 -17.80 -14.98 8.11
C LEU A 41 -19.22 -15.57 8.02
N PRO A 42 -19.39 -16.85 7.65
CA PRO A 42 -20.67 -17.53 7.66
C PRO A 42 -21.40 -17.31 8.99
N SER A 43 -22.72 -17.17 8.93
CA SER A 43 -23.64 -16.78 10.04
C SER A 43 -23.58 -15.32 10.47
N PHE A 44 -22.66 -14.49 9.95
CA PHE A 44 -22.51 -13.08 10.31
C PHE A 44 -22.67 -12.18 9.09
N GLY A 45 -23.06 -10.92 9.32
CA GLY A 45 -23.08 -9.87 8.30
C GLY A 45 -24.00 -10.10 7.10
N GLY A 46 -24.89 -11.09 7.18
CA GLY A 46 -25.78 -11.51 6.09
C GLY A 46 -25.21 -12.65 5.23
N THR A 47 -24.02 -13.16 5.55
CA THR A 47 -23.48 -14.37 4.93
C THR A 47 -24.24 -15.60 5.42
N ALA A 48 -24.63 -16.48 4.49
CA ALA A 48 -25.35 -17.70 4.80
C ALA A 48 -24.57 -18.62 5.76
N ASP A 49 -25.29 -19.46 6.50
CA ASP A 49 -24.68 -20.48 7.35
C ASP A 49 -23.91 -21.50 6.49
N LEU A 50 -22.89 -22.07 7.08
CA LEU A 50 -22.28 -23.30 6.52
C LEU A 50 -23.27 -24.46 6.57
N PRO A 51 -23.17 -25.43 5.66
CA PRO A 51 -23.93 -26.69 5.76
C PRO A 51 -23.72 -27.34 7.12
N SER A 52 -24.76 -27.99 7.65
CA SER A 52 -24.75 -28.53 9.02
C SER A 52 -23.56 -29.45 9.33
N GLY A 53 -23.08 -30.23 8.37
CA GLY A 53 -21.91 -31.11 8.52
C GLY A 53 -20.57 -30.37 8.50
N SER A 54 -20.55 -29.09 8.03
CA SER A 54 -19.37 -28.25 7.94
C SER A 54 -19.39 -27.10 8.95
N MET A 55 -20.37 -27.09 9.87
CA MET A 55 -20.50 -26.02 10.87
C MET A 55 -19.48 -26.24 12.02
N ASN A 56 -18.21 -26.06 11.71
CA ASN A 56 -17.06 -26.19 12.61
C ASN A 56 -15.90 -25.32 12.09
N LEU A 57 -14.83 -25.17 12.86
CA LEU A 57 -13.69 -24.29 12.49
C LEU A 57 -13.00 -24.71 11.17
N ASP A 58 -12.99 -26.01 10.83
CA ASP A 58 -12.47 -26.47 9.54
C ASP A 58 -13.33 -25.96 8.37
N GLY A 59 -14.65 -26.06 8.50
CA GLY A 59 -15.58 -25.52 7.51
C GLY A 59 -15.44 -24.00 7.32
N TYR A 60 -15.26 -23.26 8.40
CA TYR A 60 -14.97 -21.82 8.32
C TYR A 60 -13.64 -21.57 7.60
N SER A 61 -12.59 -22.35 7.89
CA SER A 61 -11.30 -22.20 7.22
C SER A 61 -11.37 -22.46 5.71
N HIS A 62 -12.07 -23.52 5.31
CA HIS A 62 -12.31 -23.83 3.89
C HIS A 62 -13.12 -22.75 3.17
N TRP A 63 -14.13 -22.19 3.87
CA TRP A 63 -14.90 -21.08 3.33
C TRP A 63 -14.01 -19.85 3.10
N VAL A 64 -13.12 -19.52 4.06
CA VAL A 64 -12.17 -18.41 3.90
C VAL A 64 -11.21 -18.67 2.75
N ALA A 65 -10.70 -19.89 2.60
CA ALA A 65 -9.83 -20.25 1.48
C ALA A 65 -10.53 -20.06 0.13
N SER A 66 -11.80 -20.53 0.01
CA SER A 66 -12.63 -20.29 -1.18
C SER A 66 -12.85 -18.81 -1.45
N PHE A 67 -13.17 -18.03 -0.39
CA PHE A 67 -13.30 -16.57 -0.51
C PHE A 67 -12.00 -15.91 -1.05
N MET A 68 -10.83 -16.32 -0.56
CA MET A 68 -9.55 -15.80 -1.04
C MET A 68 -9.37 -16.05 -2.54
N THR A 69 -9.71 -17.24 -3.01
CA THR A 69 -9.66 -17.60 -4.43
C THR A 69 -10.63 -16.74 -5.26
N GLU A 70 -11.88 -16.64 -4.83
CA GLU A 70 -12.93 -15.89 -5.53
C GLU A 70 -12.65 -14.38 -5.67
N VAL A 71 -11.97 -13.79 -4.68
CA VAL A 71 -11.60 -12.38 -4.74
C VAL A 71 -10.23 -12.13 -5.40
N GLY A 72 -9.61 -13.18 -5.97
CA GLY A 72 -8.36 -13.09 -6.72
C GLY A 72 -7.14 -12.80 -5.84
N ILE A 73 -7.07 -13.41 -4.65
CA ILE A 73 -5.83 -13.42 -3.85
C ILE A 73 -5.01 -14.61 -4.33
N ASP A 74 -4.04 -14.34 -5.18
CA ASP A 74 -3.17 -15.31 -5.87
C ASP A 74 -1.79 -15.47 -5.20
N GLU A 75 -1.56 -14.80 -4.09
CA GLU A 75 -0.33 -14.81 -3.30
C GLU A 75 -0.60 -15.07 -1.81
N PRO A 76 0.37 -15.64 -1.07
CA PRO A 76 0.20 -15.87 0.37
C PRO A 76 -0.08 -14.55 1.12
N ALA A 77 -1.13 -14.53 1.94
CA ALA A 77 -1.61 -13.35 2.65
C ALA A 77 -1.07 -13.26 4.10
N LEU A 78 -1.01 -12.05 4.62
CA LEU A 78 -0.99 -11.82 6.06
C LEU A 78 -2.42 -12.04 6.58
N VAL A 79 -2.62 -13.01 7.45
CA VAL A 79 -3.94 -13.30 8.05
C VAL A 79 -3.98 -12.75 9.47
N ILE A 80 -4.96 -11.88 9.74
CA ILE A 80 -5.19 -11.28 11.06
C ILE A 80 -6.52 -11.79 11.58
N GLY A 81 -6.52 -12.54 12.68
CA GLY A 81 -7.73 -13.06 13.29
C GLY A 81 -7.95 -12.53 14.69
N HIS A 82 -9.15 -11.96 14.94
CA HIS A 82 -9.56 -11.52 16.27
C HIS A 82 -10.52 -12.52 16.90
N SER A 83 -10.25 -12.94 18.13
CA SER A 83 -11.14 -13.80 18.93
C SER A 83 -11.54 -15.08 18.16
N PHE A 84 -12.81 -15.28 17.83
CA PHE A 84 -13.31 -16.38 16.99
C PHE A 84 -12.58 -16.44 15.62
N GLY A 85 -12.38 -15.27 14.97
CA GLY A 85 -11.61 -15.19 13.73
C GLY A 85 -10.15 -15.66 13.90
N GLY A 86 -9.59 -15.57 15.09
CA GLY A 86 -8.28 -16.12 15.42
C GLY A 86 -8.25 -17.66 15.34
N GLY A 87 -9.25 -18.31 15.87
CA GLY A 87 -9.40 -19.77 15.72
C GLY A 87 -9.58 -20.21 14.26
N VAL A 88 -10.37 -19.45 13.49
CA VAL A 88 -10.51 -19.68 12.04
C VAL A 88 -9.17 -19.47 11.32
N ALA A 89 -8.40 -18.45 11.71
CA ALA A 89 -7.09 -18.16 11.13
C ALA A 89 -6.06 -19.28 11.40
N ILE A 90 -6.05 -19.85 12.61
CA ILE A 90 -5.21 -21.00 12.95
C ILE A 90 -5.55 -22.19 12.06
N LYS A 91 -6.84 -22.52 11.93
CA LYS A 91 -7.30 -23.60 11.03
C LYS A 91 -6.97 -23.32 9.57
N LEU A 92 -7.12 -22.08 9.10
CA LEU A 92 -6.75 -21.69 7.74
C LEU A 92 -5.25 -21.93 7.49
N ALA A 93 -4.39 -21.46 8.41
CA ALA A 93 -2.95 -21.64 8.27
C ALA A 93 -2.53 -23.12 8.26
N ARG A 94 -3.21 -23.95 9.05
CA ARG A 94 -2.98 -25.41 9.09
C ARG A 94 -3.49 -26.13 7.84
N ASN A 95 -4.73 -25.84 7.41
CA ASN A 95 -5.41 -26.56 6.33
C ASN A 95 -4.96 -26.07 4.94
N HIS A 96 -4.54 -24.80 4.84
CA HIS A 96 -4.15 -24.13 3.60
C HIS A 96 -2.85 -23.34 3.77
N PRO A 97 -1.73 -23.99 4.10
CA PRO A 97 -0.47 -23.31 4.45
C PRO A 97 0.08 -22.43 3.33
N THR A 98 -0.20 -22.74 2.07
CA THR A 98 0.22 -21.92 0.93
C THR A 98 -0.52 -20.60 0.80
N LEU A 99 -1.64 -20.42 1.51
CA LEU A 99 -2.40 -19.16 1.51
C LEU A 99 -1.98 -18.19 2.61
N VAL A 100 -1.19 -18.65 3.60
CA VAL A 100 -0.84 -17.86 4.79
C VAL A 100 0.66 -17.65 4.86
N ARG A 101 1.10 -16.40 4.69
CA ARG A 101 2.51 -16.03 4.82
C ARG A 101 2.90 -15.66 6.25
N TYR A 102 2.00 -15.03 6.97
CA TYR A 102 2.20 -14.53 8.32
C TYR A 102 0.87 -14.54 9.06
N LEU A 103 0.86 -14.97 10.31
CA LEU A 103 -0.34 -15.05 11.13
C LEU A 103 -0.28 -14.05 12.29
N VAL A 104 -1.33 -13.24 12.45
CA VAL A 104 -1.51 -12.35 13.60
C VAL A 104 -2.76 -12.76 14.37
N LEU A 105 -2.59 -13.12 15.62
CA LEU A 105 -3.65 -13.58 16.51
C LEU A 105 -3.94 -12.50 17.58
N LEU A 106 -5.15 -11.96 17.54
CA LEU A 106 -5.58 -10.87 18.44
C LEU A 106 -6.61 -11.43 19.42
N ASN A 107 -6.27 -11.54 20.72
CA ASN A 107 -7.17 -12.09 21.75
C ASN A 107 -7.86 -13.37 21.25
N ALA A 108 -7.10 -14.27 20.59
CA ALA A 108 -7.63 -15.38 19.80
C ALA A 108 -8.07 -16.55 20.70
N ILE A 109 -9.14 -17.25 20.28
CA ILE A 109 -9.45 -18.60 20.79
C ILE A 109 -8.44 -19.60 20.22
N GLY A 110 -8.24 -20.74 20.91
CA GLY A 110 -7.38 -21.80 20.38
C GLY A 110 -6.66 -22.63 21.44
N SER A 111 -6.66 -22.19 22.67
CA SER A 111 -6.26 -23.01 23.83
C SER A 111 -7.49 -23.31 24.69
N VAL A 112 -7.48 -24.45 25.38
CA VAL A 112 -8.60 -24.89 26.21
C VAL A 112 -8.90 -23.84 27.29
N ASP A 113 -10.10 -23.32 27.25
CA ASP A 113 -10.67 -22.52 28.32
C ASP A 113 -11.59 -23.44 29.14
N ALA A 114 -11.18 -23.78 30.36
CA ALA A 114 -11.94 -24.62 31.23
C ALA A 114 -13.23 -23.97 31.79
N ARG A 115 -13.50 -22.70 31.42
CA ARG A 115 -14.67 -21.97 31.91
C ARG A 115 -15.95 -22.49 31.26
N SER A 116 -17.02 -22.45 32.04
CA SER A 116 -18.36 -22.75 31.57
C SER A 116 -18.88 -21.70 30.57
N MET A 117 -19.87 -22.07 29.77
CA MET A 117 -20.57 -21.11 28.88
C MET A 117 -21.08 -19.87 29.61
N TRP A 118 -21.47 -20.05 30.91
CA TRP A 118 -21.99 -18.97 31.70
C TRP A 118 -20.90 -17.98 32.14
N GLU A 119 -19.74 -18.47 32.56
CA GLU A 119 -18.59 -17.64 32.87
C GLU A 119 -18.05 -16.90 31.66
N TRP A 120 -18.08 -17.56 30.49
CA TRP A 120 -17.72 -16.93 29.21
C TRP A 120 -18.70 -15.81 28.84
N ALA A 121 -20.01 -16.04 29.01
CA ALA A 121 -21.05 -15.02 28.78
C ALA A 121 -20.95 -13.84 29.77
N ILE A 122 -20.63 -14.10 31.04
CA ILE A 122 -20.37 -13.05 32.04
C ILE A 122 -19.14 -12.22 31.62
N GLY A 123 -18.02 -12.87 31.24
CA GLY A 123 -16.81 -12.19 30.80
C GLY A 123 -17.11 -11.29 29.59
N PHE A 124 -17.84 -11.81 28.62
CA PHE A 124 -18.28 -11.05 27.46
C PHE A 124 -19.18 -9.88 27.87
N GLY A 125 -20.15 -10.06 28.77
CA GLY A 125 -21.02 -9.00 29.29
C GLY A 125 -20.24 -7.91 30.03
N GLN A 126 -19.20 -8.28 30.76
CA GLN A 126 -18.34 -7.36 31.51
C GLN A 126 -17.43 -6.49 30.62
N GLU A 127 -17.16 -6.89 29.40
CA GLU A 127 -16.46 -6.05 28.41
C GLU A 127 -17.23 -4.75 28.08
N PHE A 128 -18.54 -4.74 28.32
CA PHE A 128 -19.38 -3.55 28.10
C PHE A 128 -19.38 -2.58 29.30
N TRP A 129 -18.65 -2.88 30.37
CA TRP A 129 -18.56 -2.05 31.55
C TRP A 129 -17.12 -1.54 31.72
N PRO A 130 -16.77 -0.38 31.32
CA PRO A 130 -17.11 0.95 31.85
C PRO A 130 -17.57 1.92 30.76
N VAL A 131 -18.29 2.94 31.19
CA VAL A 131 -19.05 3.89 30.33
C VAL A 131 -18.16 4.63 29.32
N SER A 132 -16.88 4.84 29.53
CA SER A 132 -16.00 5.59 28.63
C SER A 132 -15.58 4.80 27.36
N ALA A 133 -15.45 3.47 27.47
CA ALA A 133 -15.20 2.59 26.30
C ALA A 133 -16.49 2.37 25.48
N THR A 134 -17.63 2.67 26.07
CA THR A 134 -18.96 2.28 25.60
C THR A 134 -19.38 2.98 24.31
N VAL A 135 -18.97 4.22 24.03
CA VAL A 135 -19.47 4.95 22.86
C VAL A 135 -18.88 4.40 21.54
N ALA A 136 -17.56 4.22 21.45
CA ALA A 136 -16.93 3.64 20.24
C ALA A 136 -17.35 2.18 20.05
N MET A 137 -17.44 1.42 21.14
CA MET A 137 -17.88 0.03 21.15
C MET A 137 -19.36 -0.09 20.81
N MET A 138 -20.24 0.78 21.35
CA MET A 138 -21.67 0.82 20.98
C MET A 138 -21.87 1.18 19.49
N GLN A 139 -21.07 2.06 18.94
CA GLN A 139 -21.15 2.38 17.50
C GLN A 139 -20.75 1.17 16.64
N ALA A 140 -19.65 0.48 17.01
CA ALA A 140 -19.20 -0.73 16.35
C ALA A 140 -20.26 -1.85 16.47
N MET A 141 -20.86 -2.01 17.63
CA MET A 141 -21.87 -3.02 17.90
C MET A 141 -23.22 -2.77 17.23
N ARG A 142 -23.67 -1.52 17.17
CA ARG A 142 -24.90 -1.16 16.42
C ARG A 142 -24.77 -1.48 14.95
N ALA A 143 -23.55 -1.42 14.38
CA ALA A 143 -23.32 -1.71 12.98
C ALA A 143 -23.48 -3.19 12.63
N ASP A 144 -23.10 -4.10 13.55
CA ASP A 144 -23.03 -5.55 13.26
C ASP A 144 -23.75 -6.42 14.30
N LEU A 145 -23.56 -6.21 15.60
CA LEU A 145 -24.06 -7.13 16.64
C LEU A 145 -25.58 -7.27 16.62
N LEU A 146 -26.31 -6.15 16.75
CA LEU A 146 -27.78 -6.17 16.78
C LEU A 146 -28.37 -6.70 15.46
N PRO A 147 -27.93 -6.25 14.26
CA PRO A 147 -28.35 -6.83 13.00
C PRO A 147 -28.09 -8.34 12.89
N ASN A 148 -26.93 -8.82 13.34
CA ASN A 148 -26.60 -10.24 13.29
C ASN A 148 -27.50 -11.06 14.22
N PHE A 149 -27.73 -10.56 15.44
CA PHE A 149 -28.61 -11.22 16.39
C PHE A 149 -30.05 -11.32 15.89
N LEU A 150 -30.58 -10.26 15.27
CA LEU A 150 -31.94 -10.26 14.70
C LEU A 150 -32.07 -11.15 13.47
N ARG A 151 -31.00 -11.26 12.65
CA ARG A 151 -31.04 -12.02 11.40
C ARG A 151 -30.84 -13.51 11.60
N ASN A 152 -29.91 -13.91 12.47
CA ASN A 152 -29.51 -15.31 12.60
C ASN A 152 -29.08 -15.67 14.03
N PRO A 153 -30.00 -15.65 15.01
CA PRO A 153 -29.69 -16.00 16.40
C PRO A 153 -29.18 -17.44 16.57
N LEU A 154 -29.68 -18.39 15.77
CA LEU A 154 -29.27 -19.78 15.83
C LEU A 154 -27.84 -19.98 15.30
N GLY A 155 -27.49 -19.33 14.21
CA GLY A 155 -26.12 -19.34 13.68
C GLY A 155 -25.12 -18.75 14.67
N LEU A 156 -25.49 -17.62 15.33
CA LEU A 156 -24.67 -17.03 16.37
C LEU A 156 -24.46 -18.00 17.56
N ALA A 157 -25.53 -18.64 18.01
CA ALA A 157 -25.44 -19.61 19.14
C ALA A 157 -24.52 -20.80 18.78
N ARG A 158 -24.65 -21.34 17.58
CA ARG A 158 -23.76 -22.41 17.09
C ARG A 158 -22.31 -21.97 17.02
N ALA A 159 -22.04 -20.78 16.48
CA ALA A 159 -20.70 -20.23 16.43
C ALA A 159 -20.10 -19.97 17.83
N ALA A 160 -20.92 -19.55 18.81
CA ALA A 160 -20.49 -19.43 20.20
C ALA A 160 -20.08 -20.77 20.82
N LEU A 161 -20.86 -21.83 20.56
CA LEU A 161 -20.51 -23.19 21.03
C LEU A 161 -19.20 -23.67 20.40
N ILE A 162 -18.99 -23.42 19.10
CA ILE A 162 -17.74 -23.74 18.41
C ILE A 162 -16.58 -22.97 19.05
N ALA A 163 -16.75 -21.68 19.34
CA ALA A 163 -15.72 -20.86 19.95
C ALA A 163 -15.30 -21.35 21.34
N GLN A 164 -16.30 -21.68 22.16
CA GLN A 164 -16.08 -22.14 23.54
C GLN A 164 -15.42 -23.52 23.59
N SER A 165 -15.78 -24.42 22.67
CA SER A 165 -15.23 -25.79 22.61
C SER A 165 -13.92 -25.91 21.83
N ALA A 166 -13.36 -24.79 21.34
CA ALA A 166 -12.18 -24.81 20.48
C ALA A 166 -10.91 -25.23 21.26
N ASP A 167 -10.37 -26.39 20.92
CA ASP A 167 -9.04 -26.83 21.30
C ASP A 167 -8.18 -26.97 20.02
N LEU A 168 -7.27 -26.07 19.82
CA LEU A 168 -6.41 -25.99 18.65
C LEU A 168 -4.92 -26.24 18.96
N ARG A 169 -4.63 -26.89 20.10
CA ARG A 169 -3.23 -27.15 20.52
C ARG A 169 -2.50 -28.04 19.53
N ALA A 170 -3.19 -29.00 18.92
CA ALA A 170 -2.61 -29.86 17.88
C ALA A 170 -2.22 -29.04 16.65
N GLU A 171 -3.13 -28.20 16.16
CA GLU A 171 -2.90 -27.31 15.01
C GLU A 171 -1.77 -26.31 15.28
N LEU A 172 -1.75 -25.69 16.46
CA LEU A 172 -0.68 -24.77 16.88
C LEU A 172 0.69 -25.46 16.90
N ALA A 173 0.76 -26.71 17.37
CA ALA A 173 1.98 -27.50 17.35
C ALA A 173 2.42 -27.87 15.91
N GLU A 174 1.47 -28.11 14.99
CA GLU A 174 1.76 -28.31 13.57
C GLU A 174 2.27 -27.02 12.92
N LEU A 175 1.68 -25.85 13.21
CA LEU A 175 2.16 -24.57 12.73
C LEU A 175 3.58 -24.24 13.19
N LYS A 176 3.92 -24.60 14.44
CA LYS A 176 5.29 -24.49 14.98
C LYS A 176 6.28 -25.35 14.19
N LYS A 177 5.92 -26.60 13.87
CA LYS A 177 6.75 -27.51 13.07
C LYS A 177 6.93 -27.02 11.64
N ALA A 178 5.90 -26.35 11.10
CA ALA A 178 5.93 -25.78 9.76
C ALA A 178 6.61 -24.39 9.73
N GLU A 179 7.11 -23.90 10.87
CA GLU A 179 7.79 -22.61 11.02
C GLU A 179 6.96 -21.44 10.50
N VAL A 180 5.62 -21.51 10.61
CA VAL A 180 4.74 -20.40 10.23
C VAL A 180 4.99 -19.23 11.17
N PRO A 181 5.35 -18.03 10.65
CA PRO A 181 5.58 -16.87 11.51
C PRO A 181 4.29 -16.42 12.17
N VAL A 182 4.26 -16.34 13.51
CA VAL A 182 3.08 -15.97 14.30
C VAL A 182 3.41 -14.84 15.25
N LEU A 183 2.60 -13.78 15.23
CA LEU A 183 2.54 -12.75 16.25
C LEU A 183 1.22 -12.88 17.01
N ALA A 184 1.29 -13.07 18.31
CA ALA A 184 0.12 -13.13 19.17
C ALA A 184 0.01 -11.87 20.05
N LEU A 185 -1.19 -11.31 20.13
CA LEU A 185 -1.49 -10.17 21.00
C LEU A 185 -2.65 -10.50 21.92
N THR A 186 -2.52 -10.07 23.17
CA THR A 186 -3.62 -10.05 24.14
C THR A 186 -3.68 -8.70 24.84
N SER A 187 -4.79 -8.39 25.46
CA SER A 187 -4.96 -7.19 26.26
C SER A 187 -4.95 -7.52 27.78
N GLU A 188 -4.43 -6.57 28.57
CA GLU A 188 -4.30 -6.73 30.03
C GLU A 188 -5.63 -7.00 30.72
N GLY A 189 -6.70 -6.37 30.23
CA GLY A 189 -8.04 -6.44 30.76
C GLY A 189 -8.97 -7.42 30.01
N ASP A 190 -8.44 -8.36 29.22
CA ASP A 190 -9.27 -9.35 28.52
C ASP A 190 -10.01 -10.25 29.53
N ARG A 191 -11.33 -10.13 29.54
CA ARG A 191 -12.21 -10.93 30.41
C ARG A 191 -12.85 -12.10 29.67
N VAL A 192 -12.65 -12.17 28.35
CA VAL A 192 -13.19 -13.23 27.48
C VAL A 192 -12.19 -14.37 27.33
N ILE A 193 -10.93 -14.05 27.02
CA ILE A 193 -9.85 -15.03 26.88
C ILE A 193 -8.92 -14.93 28.10
N PRO A 194 -8.82 -15.97 28.96
CA PRO A 194 -7.93 -15.93 30.10
C PRO A 194 -6.47 -15.77 29.71
N ARG A 195 -5.72 -15.08 30.53
CA ARG A 195 -4.29 -14.91 30.32
C ARG A 195 -3.55 -16.24 30.16
N SER A 196 -3.91 -17.24 31.00
CA SER A 196 -3.35 -18.58 30.91
C SER A 196 -3.60 -19.29 29.58
N ALA A 197 -4.78 -19.10 29.00
CA ALA A 197 -5.09 -19.65 27.68
C ALA A 197 -4.25 -18.99 26.57
N PHE A 198 -4.05 -17.69 26.67
CA PHE A 198 -3.16 -16.97 25.76
C PHE A 198 -1.69 -17.42 25.88
N GLU A 199 -1.18 -17.55 27.10
CA GLU A 199 0.19 -18.01 27.35
C GLU A 199 0.38 -19.44 26.82
N ALA A 200 -0.55 -20.35 27.08
CA ALA A 200 -0.52 -21.71 26.54
C ALA A 200 -0.57 -21.74 25.01
N LEU A 201 -1.31 -20.84 24.36
CA LEU A 201 -1.31 -20.68 22.91
C LEU A 201 0.09 -20.26 22.40
N CYS A 202 0.67 -19.23 23.02
CA CYS A 202 1.99 -18.70 22.63
C CYS A 202 3.09 -19.77 22.79
N ASP A 203 3.12 -20.49 23.91
CA ASP A 203 4.09 -21.54 24.19
C ASP A 203 3.98 -22.69 23.18
N THR A 204 2.73 -23.07 22.86
CA THR A 204 2.46 -24.17 21.92
C THR A 204 2.94 -23.85 20.52
N VAL A 205 2.66 -22.65 20.03
CA VAL A 205 3.03 -22.27 18.64
C VAL A 205 4.45 -21.66 18.57
N GLY A 206 5.00 -21.20 19.69
CA GLY A 206 6.29 -20.48 19.73
C GLY A 206 6.17 -19.07 19.14
N ALA A 207 5.06 -18.38 19.40
CA ALA A 207 4.80 -17.07 18.83
C ALA A 207 5.58 -15.96 19.54
N ASP A 208 6.02 -14.98 18.77
CA ASP A 208 6.28 -13.65 19.31
C ASP A 208 4.97 -13.09 19.89
N HIS A 209 5.03 -12.49 21.06
CA HIS A 209 3.81 -12.02 21.70
C HIS A 209 3.94 -10.64 22.31
N ARG A 210 2.82 -9.93 22.40
CA ARG A 210 2.72 -8.61 23.03
C ARG A 210 1.45 -8.51 23.86
N VAL A 211 1.53 -7.71 24.92
CA VAL A 211 0.39 -7.36 25.77
C VAL A 211 0.10 -5.89 25.56
N VAL A 212 -1.17 -5.56 25.34
CA VAL A 212 -1.63 -4.20 25.11
C VAL A 212 -2.61 -3.77 26.20
N SER A 213 -2.78 -2.49 26.39
CA SER A 213 -3.79 -1.97 27.32
C SER A 213 -5.20 -2.11 26.73
N GLY A 214 -6.20 -2.31 27.57
CA GLY A 214 -7.61 -2.39 27.18
C GLY A 214 -8.26 -3.74 27.47
N GLY A 215 -9.49 -3.93 27.01
CA GLY A 215 -10.27 -5.17 27.14
C GLY A 215 -10.19 -6.04 25.88
N HIS A 216 -11.04 -7.08 25.80
CA HIS A 216 -11.07 -8.02 24.66
C HIS A 216 -11.22 -7.34 23.30
N ALA A 217 -12.03 -6.29 23.23
CA ALA A 217 -12.30 -5.54 22.00
C ALA A 217 -11.48 -4.26 21.87
N TRP A 218 -10.28 -4.18 22.46
CA TRP A 218 -9.42 -2.98 22.50
C TRP A 218 -9.19 -2.32 21.14
N LEU A 219 -9.03 -3.10 20.07
CA LEU A 219 -8.80 -2.59 18.71
C LEU A 219 -10.02 -1.85 18.11
N LEU A 220 -11.22 -2.04 18.67
CA LEU A 220 -12.42 -1.29 18.31
C LEU A 220 -12.49 0.05 19.05
N VAL A 221 -12.01 0.06 20.28
CA VAL A 221 -12.00 1.23 21.18
C VAL A 221 -10.85 2.16 20.79
N ASP A 222 -9.66 1.61 20.61
CA ASP A 222 -8.45 2.34 20.24
C ASP A 222 -7.80 1.79 18.96
N PRO A 223 -8.35 2.13 17.79
CA PRO A 223 -7.80 1.71 16.51
C PRO A 223 -6.45 2.37 16.19
N ASP A 224 -6.08 3.45 16.87
CA ASP A 224 -4.78 4.10 16.69
C ASP A 224 -3.68 3.26 17.33
N SER A 225 -3.85 2.87 18.57
CA SER A 225 -2.97 1.92 19.26
C SER A 225 -2.84 0.60 18.49
N PHE A 226 -3.95 0.07 17.93
CA PHE A 226 -3.88 -1.10 17.05
C PHE A 226 -2.93 -0.88 15.85
N GLY A 227 -3.03 0.27 15.18
CA GLY A 227 -2.15 0.63 14.07
C GLY A 227 -0.68 0.76 14.47
N GLU A 228 -0.40 1.30 15.64
CA GLU A 228 0.96 1.49 16.17
C GLU A 228 1.59 0.17 16.61
N VAL A 229 0.86 -0.67 17.32
CA VAL A 229 1.35 -1.98 17.79
C VAL A 229 1.71 -2.89 16.62
N LEU A 230 0.95 -2.85 15.54
CA LEU A 230 1.24 -3.64 14.34
C LEU A 230 2.20 -2.95 13.35
N ALA A 231 2.58 -1.69 13.58
CA ALA A 231 3.35 -0.89 12.64
C ALA A 231 4.58 -1.60 12.12
N SER A 232 5.47 -2.04 13.02
CA SER A 232 6.74 -2.69 12.64
C SER A 232 6.52 -3.97 11.83
N THR A 233 5.56 -4.81 12.24
CA THR A 233 5.24 -6.06 11.55
C THR A 233 4.69 -5.78 10.15
N ILE A 234 3.75 -4.84 10.04
CA ILE A 234 3.15 -4.47 8.74
C ILE A 234 4.20 -3.84 7.81
N ASP A 235 5.03 -2.94 8.32
CA ASP A 235 6.04 -2.25 7.51
C ASP A 235 7.08 -3.25 6.95
N VAL A 236 7.49 -4.26 7.72
CA VAL A 236 8.34 -5.36 7.25
C VAL A 236 7.65 -6.16 6.16
N GLN A 237 6.40 -6.56 6.36
CA GLN A 237 5.63 -7.33 5.38
C GLN A 237 5.41 -6.55 4.08
N VAL A 238 5.17 -5.24 4.17
CA VAL A 238 5.06 -4.35 2.99
C VAL A 238 6.39 -4.23 2.25
N ALA A 239 7.50 -4.13 2.98
CA ALA A 239 8.83 -4.04 2.37
C ALA A 239 9.24 -5.35 1.66
N GLU A 240 9.02 -6.49 2.29
CA GLU A 240 9.29 -7.82 1.72
C GLU A 240 8.44 -8.07 0.46
N HIS A 241 7.15 -7.77 0.51
CA HIS A 241 6.25 -7.89 -0.64
C HIS A 241 6.75 -7.04 -1.82
N LYS A 242 7.10 -5.77 -1.57
CA LYS A 242 7.66 -4.89 -2.61
C LYS A 242 8.95 -5.43 -3.21
N ALA A 243 9.84 -5.97 -2.38
CA ALA A 243 11.11 -6.56 -2.84
C ALA A 243 10.88 -7.79 -3.72
N THR A 244 10.00 -8.71 -3.30
CA THR A 244 9.62 -9.91 -4.07
C THR A 244 8.99 -9.54 -5.41
N ARG A 245 8.02 -8.60 -5.40
CA ARG A 245 7.36 -8.13 -6.62
C ARG A 245 8.34 -7.44 -7.58
N ALA A 246 9.25 -6.61 -7.07
CA ALA A 246 10.28 -5.98 -7.89
C ALA A 246 11.23 -7.01 -8.53
N ALA A 247 11.59 -8.07 -7.80
CA ALA A 247 12.41 -9.16 -8.32
C ALA A 247 11.69 -9.95 -9.43
N SER A 248 10.40 -10.25 -9.24
CA SER A 248 9.57 -10.91 -10.25
C SER A 248 9.47 -10.07 -11.52
N LEU A 249 9.12 -8.79 -11.40
CA LEU A 249 9.03 -7.85 -12.54
C LEU A 249 10.37 -7.71 -13.26
N ARG A 250 11.48 -7.64 -12.52
CA ARG A 250 12.82 -7.62 -13.11
C ARG A 250 13.08 -8.84 -13.98
N SER A 251 12.72 -10.04 -13.53
CA SER A 251 12.89 -11.28 -14.29
C SER A 251 12.03 -11.30 -15.55
N GLU A 252 10.79 -10.83 -15.44
CA GLU A 252 9.87 -10.72 -16.57
C GLU A 252 10.38 -9.71 -17.61
N ILE A 253 10.84 -8.53 -17.19
CA ILE A 253 11.45 -7.51 -18.06
C ILE A 253 12.68 -8.09 -18.77
N GLU A 254 13.55 -8.80 -18.05
CA GLU A 254 14.72 -9.45 -18.63
C GLU A 254 14.32 -10.46 -19.73
N HIS A 255 13.22 -11.19 -19.51
CA HIS A 255 12.68 -12.10 -20.51
C HIS A 255 12.14 -11.36 -21.76
N LEU A 256 11.36 -10.31 -21.57
CA LEU A 256 10.78 -9.50 -22.65
C LEU A 256 11.85 -8.79 -23.49
N LEU A 257 12.99 -8.45 -22.90
CA LEU A 257 14.09 -7.82 -23.62
C LEU A 257 14.93 -8.79 -24.47
N LYS A 258 14.70 -10.12 -24.35
CA LYS A 258 15.32 -11.10 -25.25
C LYS A 258 14.80 -10.91 -26.68
N GLY A 259 15.69 -10.79 -27.63
CA GLY A 259 15.34 -10.56 -29.03
C GLY A 259 15.19 -9.09 -29.43
N THR A 260 15.33 -8.16 -28.49
CA THR A 260 15.48 -6.72 -28.81
C THR A 260 16.92 -6.42 -29.27
N HIS A 261 17.17 -5.19 -29.74
CA HIS A 261 18.52 -4.75 -30.10
C HIS A 261 19.46 -4.56 -28.89
N LEU A 262 18.96 -4.74 -27.66
CA LEU A 262 19.74 -4.60 -26.43
C LEU A 262 20.68 -5.79 -26.25
N SER A 263 21.97 -5.50 -26.05
CA SER A 263 22.92 -6.56 -25.68
C SER A 263 22.64 -7.10 -24.26
N LYS A 264 23.00 -8.37 -23.99
CA LYS A 264 22.91 -8.95 -22.64
C LYS A 264 23.65 -8.13 -21.58
N ARG A 265 24.72 -7.41 -21.97
CA ARG A 265 25.47 -6.51 -21.09
C ARG A 265 24.66 -5.26 -20.76
N ASP A 266 23.99 -4.67 -21.76
CA ASP A 266 23.12 -3.50 -21.54
C ASP A 266 21.96 -3.82 -20.64
N VAL A 267 21.27 -4.93 -20.90
CA VAL A 267 20.15 -5.40 -20.06
C VAL A 267 20.61 -5.57 -18.61
N ARG A 268 21.71 -6.31 -18.36
CA ARG A 268 22.25 -6.46 -17.01
C ARG A 268 22.65 -5.14 -16.37
N SER A 269 23.24 -4.23 -17.12
CA SER A 269 23.65 -2.92 -16.61
C SER A 269 22.47 -2.03 -16.25
N LEU A 270 21.42 -2.00 -17.08
CA LEU A 270 20.21 -1.23 -16.82
C LEU A 270 19.41 -1.82 -15.67
N LEU A 271 19.09 -3.12 -15.68
CA LEU A 271 18.31 -3.76 -14.63
C LEU A 271 19.07 -3.87 -13.30
N GLY A 272 20.41 -4.05 -13.34
CA GLY A 272 21.23 -4.22 -12.13
C GLY A 272 21.38 -2.97 -11.29
N SER A 273 21.21 -1.80 -11.88
CA SER A 273 21.36 -0.51 -11.20
C SER A 273 20.06 0.33 -11.16
N ALA A 274 18.94 -0.22 -11.65
CA ALA A 274 17.63 0.39 -11.49
C ALA A 274 17.14 0.30 -10.03
N ALA A 275 16.51 1.38 -9.55
CA ALA A 275 15.97 1.40 -8.20
C ALA A 275 14.76 0.45 -8.08
N PRO A 276 14.59 -0.28 -6.95
CA PRO A 276 13.45 -1.18 -6.74
C PRO A 276 12.09 -0.49 -6.94
N LEU A 277 11.96 0.77 -6.56
CA LEU A 277 10.74 1.54 -6.71
C LEU A 277 10.34 1.72 -8.18
N TRP A 278 11.31 1.82 -9.09
CA TRP A 278 11.03 1.93 -10.53
C TRP A 278 10.39 0.67 -11.09
N PHE A 279 10.81 -0.52 -10.67
CA PHE A 279 10.16 -1.77 -11.11
C PHE A 279 8.68 -1.84 -10.73
N LEU A 280 8.28 -1.15 -9.66
CA LEU A 280 6.90 -1.11 -9.17
C LEU A 280 6.07 0.03 -9.79
N SER A 281 6.64 0.78 -10.74
CA SER A 281 5.97 1.95 -11.32
C SER A 281 4.94 1.59 -12.40
N ASP A 282 5.17 0.47 -13.12
CA ASP A 282 4.29 0.04 -14.22
C ASP A 282 4.38 -1.47 -14.48
N SER A 283 3.69 -1.95 -15.52
CA SER A 283 3.76 -3.33 -16.00
C SER A 283 5.12 -3.66 -16.63
N ALA A 284 5.52 -4.93 -16.59
CA ALA A 284 6.78 -5.36 -17.17
C ALA A 284 6.91 -5.04 -18.69
N PRO A 285 5.87 -5.20 -19.53
CA PRO A 285 5.95 -4.80 -20.94
C PRO A 285 6.19 -3.30 -21.13
N ALA A 286 5.54 -2.44 -20.33
CA ALA A 286 5.74 -1.00 -20.41
C ALA A 286 7.18 -0.62 -20.04
N LEU A 287 7.69 -1.16 -18.92
CA LEU A 287 9.06 -0.90 -18.45
C LEU A 287 10.12 -1.47 -19.42
N ALA A 288 9.90 -2.65 -19.98
CA ALA A 288 10.79 -3.20 -21.01
C ALA A 288 10.86 -2.29 -22.24
N SER A 289 9.72 -1.80 -22.71
CA SER A 289 9.66 -0.85 -23.82
C SER A 289 10.38 0.47 -23.54
N ASP A 290 10.28 0.98 -22.31
CA ASP A 290 10.97 2.19 -21.87
C ASP A 290 12.50 2.00 -21.93
N LEU A 291 13.00 0.82 -21.51
CA LEU A 291 14.43 0.53 -21.53
C LEU A 291 15.03 0.48 -22.94
N VAL A 292 14.23 0.13 -23.93
CA VAL A 292 14.67 0.12 -25.36
C VAL A 292 15.09 1.52 -25.82
N LEU A 293 14.46 2.59 -25.31
CA LEU A 293 14.84 3.98 -25.61
C LEU A 293 16.21 4.37 -25.05
N CYS A 294 16.71 3.65 -24.06
CA CYS A 294 17.98 3.96 -23.39
C CYS A 294 19.21 3.59 -24.24
N ARG A 295 19.04 2.89 -25.37
CA ARG A 295 20.13 2.45 -26.23
C ARG A 295 19.85 2.71 -27.73
N PRO A 296 20.89 2.95 -28.53
CA PRO A 296 22.29 3.15 -28.14
C PRO A 296 22.46 4.29 -27.14
N ARG A 297 23.65 4.43 -26.51
CA ARG A 297 23.92 5.47 -25.49
C ARG A 297 23.59 6.87 -26.04
N LEU A 298 22.85 7.64 -25.27
CA LEU A 298 22.46 9.01 -25.62
C LEU A 298 23.68 9.95 -25.69
N GLN A 299 23.69 10.79 -26.71
CA GLN A 299 24.65 11.88 -26.87
C GLN A 299 24.31 13.04 -25.93
N LYS A 300 25.26 13.96 -25.73
CA LYS A 300 25.01 15.21 -24.99
C LYS A 300 23.90 16.00 -25.68
N ALA A 301 22.92 16.46 -24.93
CA ALA A 301 21.73 17.17 -25.42
C ALA A 301 20.78 16.33 -26.32
N GLU A 302 21.03 15.03 -26.47
CA GLU A 302 20.07 14.12 -27.12
C GLU A 302 18.92 13.80 -26.19
N ILE A 303 17.71 13.84 -26.72
CA ILE A 303 16.49 13.38 -26.06
C ILE A 303 15.78 12.39 -26.97
N ARG A 304 15.30 11.30 -26.40
CA ARG A 304 14.37 10.38 -27.07
C ARG A 304 13.06 10.40 -26.32
N ALA A 305 11.99 10.65 -27.03
CA ALA A 305 10.65 10.65 -26.50
C ALA A 305 9.78 9.70 -27.30
N LEU A 306 8.88 9.01 -26.62
CA LEU A 306 7.92 8.10 -27.20
C LEU A 306 6.56 8.33 -26.55
N ALA A 307 5.54 8.57 -27.38
CA ALA A 307 4.15 8.65 -26.95
C ALA A 307 3.40 7.38 -27.41
N ARG A 308 2.60 6.81 -26.52
CA ARG A 308 1.77 5.62 -26.80
C ARG A 308 0.39 5.80 -26.17
N ASN A 309 -0.65 5.53 -26.93
CA ASN A 309 -2.00 5.45 -26.39
C ASN A 309 -2.12 4.26 -25.41
N ILE A 310 -2.86 4.46 -24.35
CA ILE A 310 -3.22 3.39 -23.42
C ILE A 310 -4.53 2.79 -23.91
N GLU A 311 -4.56 1.46 -24.11
CA GLU A 311 -5.75 0.74 -24.56
C GLU A 311 -6.96 1.05 -23.68
N ASP A 312 -8.13 1.16 -24.29
CA ASP A 312 -9.41 1.47 -23.65
C ASP A 312 -9.42 2.76 -22.77
N SER A 313 -8.53 3.72 -23.10
CA SER A 313 -8.38 4.96 -22.34
C SER A 313 -8.16 6.18 -23.25
N THR A 314 -8.52 7.37 -22.75
CA THR A 314 -8.15 8.66 -23.35
C THR A 314 -6.76 9.15 -22.91
N LEU A 315 -6.05 8.34 -22.14
CA LEU A 315 -4.74 8.67 -21.62
C LEU A 315 -3.62 8.24 -22.57
N VAL A 316 -2.53 8.98 -22.54
CA VAL A 316 -1.32 8.73 -23.31
C VAL A 316 -0.14 8.53 -22.37
N ARG A 317 0.67 7.50 -22.63
CA ARG A 317 1.95 7.30 -21.98
C ARG A 317 3.04 8.01 -22.77
N ILE A 318 3.76 8.91 -22.12
CA ILE A 318 4.91 9.61 -22.68
C ILE A 318 6.16 9.18 -21.92
N THR A 319 7.12 8.61 -22.64
CA THR A 319 8.41 8.20 -22.06
C THR A 319 9.52 9.08 -22.64
N ILE A 320 10.38 9.60 -21.77
CA ILE A 320 11.48 10.51 -22.10
C ILE A 320 12.78 9.90 -21.58
N ALA A 321 13.74 9.67 -22.47
CA ALA A 321 15.10 9.27 -22.12
C ALA A 321 16.08 10.39 -22.52
N ALA A 322 16.92 10.82 -21.57
CA ALA A 322 17.90 11.89 -21.79
C ALA A 322 19.15 11.66 -20.93
N GLN A 323 20.23 12.41 -21.18
CA GLN A 323 21.31 12.47 -20.20
C GLN A 323 20.83 13.14 -18.91
N ASP A 324 21.20 12.50 -17.78
CA ASP A 324 20.80 13.00 -16.47
C ASP A 324 21.44 14.36 -16.17
N ARG A 325 20.62 15.26 -15.66
CA ARG A 325 21.01 16.54 -15.07
C ARG A 325 20.02 16.97 -14.00
N GLN A 326 20.50 17.80 -13.11
CA GLN A 326 19.64 18.40 -12.07
C GLN A 326 18.50 19.22 -12.70
N GLY A 327 17.29 19.04 -12.20
CA GLY A 327 16.09 19.73 -12.68
C GLY A 327 15.45 19.13 -13.96
N LEU A 328 16.04 18.11 -14.59
CA LEU A 328 15.49 17.52 -15.81
C LEU A 328 14.04 17.07 -15.64
N LEU A 329 13.70 16.47 -14.51
CA LEU A 329 12.33 16.01 -14.22
C LEU A 329 11.36 17.19 -14.06
N ALA A 330 11.78 18.25 -13.36
CA ALA A 330 10.99 19.47 -13.21
C ALA A 330 10.68 20.11 -14.57
N ASP A 331 11.70 20.22 -15.42
CA ASP A 331 11.57 20.80 -16.75
C ASP A 331 10.70 19.90 -17.65
N SER A 332 10.86 18.58 -17.62
CA SER A 332 10.01 17.64 -18.36
C SER A 332 8.52 17.80 -17.98
N ALA A 333 8.22 17.81 -16.68
CA ALA A 333 6.86 18.00 -16.20
C ALA A 333 6.29 19.38 -16.57
N ALA A 334 7.13 20.45 -16.50
CA ALA A 334 6.73 21.80 -16.87
C ALA A 334 6.40 21.92 -18.38
N VAL A 335 7.20 21.29 -19.25
CA VAL A 335 6.93 21.27 -20.72
C VAL A 335 5.63 20.56 -21.03
N LEU A 336 5.36 19.40 -20.39
CA LEU A 336 4.11 18.67 -20.58
C LEU A 336 2.90 19.52 -20.17
N ASN A 337 2.96 20.14 -19.00
CA ASN A 337 1.89 21.00 -18.50
C ASN A 337 1.70 22.24 -19.40
N ALA A 338 2.78 22.88 -19.85
CA ALA A 338 2.73 24.04 -20.77
C ALA A 338 2.18 23.66 -22.16
N SER A 339 2.18 22.37 -22.49
CA SER A 339 1.57 21.84 -23.71
C SER A 339 0.11 21.43 -23.53
N GLY A 340 -0.53 21.75 -22.39
CA GLY A 340 -1.93 21.42 -22.09
C GLY A 340 -2.17 19.99 -21.63
N LEU A 341 -1.11 19.25 -21.28
CA LEU A 341 -1.22 17.88 -20.80
C LEU A 341 -1.33 17.85 -19.28
N SER A 342 -2.29 17.10 -18.77
CA SER A 342 -2.48 16.87 -17.34
C SER A 342 -1.81 15.56 -16.93
N ILE A 343 -0.84 15.61 -16.01
CA ILE A 343 -0.08 14.45 -15.54
C ILE A 343 -0.88 13.75 -14.44
N SER A 344 -1.35 12.53 -14.69
CA SER A 344 -2.04 11.70 -13.70
C SER A 344 -1.12 10.74 -12.96
N ASN A 345 -0.11 10.20 -13.68
CA ASN A 345 0.91 9.34 -13.08
C ASN A 345 2.27 9.72 -13.64
N ALA A 346 3.30 9.55 -12.83
CA ALA A 346 4.68 9.69 -13.29
C ALA A 346 5.60 8.70 -12.58
N SER A 347 6.62 8.26 -13.31
CA SER A 347 7.76 7.54 -12.74
C SER A 347 9.05 8.05 -13.33
N ALA A 348 10.11 8.06 -12.54
CA ALA A 348 11.44 8.44 -12.98
C ALA A 348 12.49 7.57 -12.31
N THR A 349 13.58 7.32 -13.03
CA THR A 349 14.78 6.67 -12.50
C THR A 349 16.02 7.21 -13.16
N THR A 350 17.10 7.24 -12.40
CA THR A 350 18.40 7.75 -12.85
C THR A 350 19.47 6.69 -12.69
N TRP A 351 20.23 6.45 -13.75
CA TRP A 351 21.44 5.62 -13.75
C TRP A 351 22.69 6.52 -13.69
N LYS A 352 23.10 6.91 -12.48
CA LYS A 352 24.22 7.84 -12.25
C LYS A 352 25.50 7.46 -12.99
N ARG A 353 25.88 6.16 -12.95
CA ARG A 353 27.10 5.67 -13.64
C ARG A 353 27.02 5.77 -15.16
N GLN A 354 25.84 5.91 -15.73
CA GLN A 354 25.59 6.00 -17.17
C GLN A 354 25.21 7.42 -17.59
N SER A 355 25.05 8.33 -16.63
CA SER A 355 24.49 9.68 -16.84
C SER A 355 23.17 9.63 -17.63
N LEU A 356 22.28 8.72 -17.25
CA LEU A 356 21.04 8.46 -17.96
C LEU A 356 19.86 8.67 -17.03
N ALA A 357 18.87 9.43 -17.49
CA ALA A 357 17.57 9.55 -16.85
C ALA A 357 16.46 9.02 -17.77
N LEU A 358 15.48 8.36 -17.17
CA LEU A 358 14.29 7.85 -17.83
C LEU A 358 13.07 8.32 -17.04
N HIS A 359 12.20 9.07 -17.71
CA HIS A 359 10.96 9.59 -17.14
C HIS A 359 9.79 9.03 -17.93
N SER A 360 8.77 8.54 -17.26
CA SER A 360 7.52 8.09 -17.88
C SER A 360 6.36 8.81 -17.23
N PHE A 361 5.46 9.34 -18.04
CA PHE A 361 4.28 10.09 -17.63
C PHE A 361 3.05 9.48 -18.26
N ILE A 362 1.97 9.34 -17.51
CA ILE A 362 0.63 9.08 -18.00
C ILE A 362 -0.12 10.40 -17.97
N VAL A 363 -0.56 10.86 -19.13
CA VAL A 363 -1.13 12.19 -19.27
C VAL A 363 -2.52 12.13 -19.91
N GLY A 364 -3.40 13.02 -19.45
CA GLY A 364 -4.67 13.35 -20.11
C GLY A 364 -4.49 14.52 -21.07
N GLY A 365 -5.44 14.69 -22.00
CA GLY A 365 -5.42 15.74 -23.04
C GLY A 365 -4.69 15.36 -24.33
N GLY A 366 -3.81 14.35 -24.30
CA GLY A 366 -3.04 13.93 -25.47
C GLY A 366 -3.86 13.25 -26.58
N ALA A 367 -5.04 12.74 -26.28
CA ALA A 367 -5.93 12.13 -27.28
C ALA A 367 -6.42 13.13 -28.36
N HIS A 368 -6.31 14.42 -28.10
CA HIS A 368 -6.66 15.49 -29.03
C HIS A 368 -5.44 16.02 -29.83
N PHE A 369 -4.26 15.49 -29.60
CA PHE A 369 -3.06 15.88 -30.30
C PHE A 369 -3.03 15.25 -31.69
N ASP A 370 -2.91 16.08 -32.70
CA ASP A 370 -2.54 15.66 -34.07
C ASP A 370 -1.00 15.52 -34.19
N SER A 371 -0.53 15.14 -35.36
CA SER A 371 0.90 15.01 -35.63
C SER A 371 1.67 16.30 -35.36
N THR A 372 1.09 17.46 -35.70
CA THR A 372 1.70 18.78 -35.50
C THR A 372 1.89 19.11 -34.03
N ALA A 373 0.90 18.78 -33.20
CA ALA A 373 0.98 18.98 -31.73
C ALA A 373 2.06 18.08 -31.10
N TRP A 374 2.18 16.83 -31.56
CA TRP A 374 3.23 15.91 -31.11
C TRP A 374 4.62 16.37 -31.55
N ASP A 375 4.78 16.87 -32.79
CA ASP A 375 6.03 17.44 -33.29
C ASP A 375 6.43 18.68 -32.49
N ALA A 376 5.48 19.59 -32.22
CA ALA A 376 5.71 20.76 -31.38
C ALA A 376 6.13 20.42 -29.95
N LEU A 377 5.53 19.38 -29.33
CA LEU A 377 5.97 18.87 -28.03
C LEU A 377 7.41 18.32 -28.09
N GLY A 378 7.73 17.56 -29.14
CA GLY A 378 9.08 17.04 -29.36
C GLY A 378 10.12 18.16 -29.47
N GLU A 379 9.81 19.24 -30.19
CA GLU A 379 10.69 20.42 -30.29
C GLU A 379 10.85 21.15 -28.95
N ARG A 380 9.77 21.32 -28.18
CA ARG A 380 9.85 21.92 -26.84
C ARG A 380 10.72 21.09 -25.91
N LEU A 381 10.59 19.76 -25.94
CA LEU A 381 11.42 18.86 -25.15
C LEU A 381 12.91 18.94 -25.55
N ARG A 382 13.21 19.01 -26.87
CA ARG A 382 14.59 19.21 -27.36
C ARG A 382 15.16 20.55 -26.94
N SER A 383 14.39 21.63 -27.10
CA SER A 383 14.79 22.97 -26.66
C SER A 383 15.07 23.01 -25.15
N MET A 384 14.20 22.41 -24.33
CA MET A 384 14.38 22.33 -22.89
C MET A 384 15.72 21.65 -22.50
N VAL A 385 16.08 20.55 -23.19
CA VAL A 385 17.36 19.88 -22.90
C VAL A 385 18.55 20.72 -23.33
N ALA A 386 18.43 21.46 -24.44
CA ALA A 386 19.48 22.33 -24.94
C ALA A 386 19.68 23.59 -24.07
N THR A 387 18.60 24.24 -23.63
CA THR A 387 18.63 25.48 -22.84
C THR A 387 18.78 25.27 -21.34
N GLY A 388 18.41 24.08 -20.87
CA GLY A 388 18.60 23.71 -19.46
C GLY A 388 17.51 24.16 -18.50
N THR A 389 16.46 24.86 -18.93
CA THR A 389 15.36 25.33 -18.08
C THR A 389 14.03 25.40 -18.81
N ALA A 390 12.94 25.13 -18.10
CA ALA A 390 11.59 25.38 -18.57
C ALA A 390 10.83 26.22 -17.53
N PRO A 391 9.97 27.18 -17.99
CA PRO A 391 9.15 27.95 -17.06
C PRO A 391 8.19 27.05 -16.31
N LEU A 392 8.04 27.28 -15.00
CA LEU A 392 7.07 26.54 -14.19
C LEU A 392 5.65 27.01 -14.50
N PRO A 393 4.68 26.10 -14.53
CA PRO A 393 3.27 26.47 -14.52
C PRO A 393 2.92 27.12 -13.17
N THR A 394 1.93 28.01 -13.18
CA THR A 394 1.40 28.60 -11.96
C THR A 394 0.62 27.53 -11.19
N LEU A 395 1.08 27.20 -9.97
CA LEU A 395 0.37 26.33 -9.06
C LEU A 395 -0.58 27.19 -8.21
N ARG A 396 -1.81 26.70 -7.97
CA ARG A 396 -2.72 27.30 -6.99
C ARG A 396 -2.35 26.83 -5.59
N PRO A 397 -2.62 27.64 -4.53
CA PRO A 397 -2.44 27.20 -3.15
C PRO A 397 -3.21 25.91 -2.86
N LEU A 398 -2.54 24.94 -2.24
CA LEU A 398 -3.12 23.62 -1.97
C LEU A 398 -3.45 23.44 -0.48
N SER A 399 -4.56 22.77 -0.18
CA SER A 399 -4.93 22.38 1.19
C SER A 399 -5.93 21.21 1.13
N PRO A 400 -5.77 20.15 1.97
CA PRO A 400 -4.64 19.93 2.87
C PRO A 400 -3.41 19.36 2.15
N VAL A 401 -2.21 19.70 2.63
CA VAL A 401 -0.94 19.15 2.17
C VAL A 401 -0.29 18.36 3.32
N SER A 402 0.19 17.16 3.01
CA SER A 402 0.99 16.34 3.93
C SER A 402 2.33 15.98 3.28
N VAL A 403 3.42 16.31 3.97
CA VAL A 403 4.77 15.94 3.56
C VAL A 403 5.41 15.14 4.67
N THR A 404 5.92 13.95 4.35
CA THR A 404 6.67 13.10 5.28
C THR A 404 8.04 12.77 4.71
N VAL A 405 9.07 12.84 5.54
CA VAL A 405 10.45 12.54 5.17
C VAL A 405 10.97 11.43 6.06
N HIS A 406 11.40 10.33 5.46
CA HIS A 406 11.98 9.19 6.14
C HIS A 406 13.35 8.87 5.53
N GLY A 407 14.40 8.82 6.34
CA GLY A 407 15.73 8.49 5.85
C GLY A 407 16.78 8.50 6.94
N LYS A 408 17.94 7.95 6.62
CA LYS A 408 19.18 8.04 7.42
C LYS A 408 20.32 8.46 6.49
N GLY A 409 21.13 9.43 6.93
CA GLY A 409 22.25 9.95 6.15
C GLY A 409 21.80 10.89 5.02
N ASP A 410 22.44 10.75 3.86
CA ASP A 410 22.21 11.61 2.70
C ASP A 410 21.04 11.19 1.79
N ARG A 411 20.43 10.03 2.06
CA ARG A 411 19.28 9.50 1.30
C ARG A 411 18.01 9.55 2.12
N SER A 412 16.95 10.08 1.51
CA SER A 412 15.63 10.18 2.14
C SER A 412 14.53 9.76 1.17
N MET A 413 13.50 9.14 1.74
CA MET A 413 12.22 8.94 1.06
C MET A 413 11.29 10.08 1.46
N VAL A 414 10.85 10.86 0.48
CA VAL A 414 9.91 11.96 0.65
C VAL A 414 8.58 11.54 0.08
N LYS A 415 7.52 11.63 0.88
CA LYS A 415 6.16 11.36 0.45
C LYS A 415 5.33 12.62 0.56
N VAL A 416 4.66 13.00 -0.54
CA VAL A 416 3.76 14.14 -0.63
C VAL A 416 2.35 13.64 -0.92
N ILE A 417 1.38 14.10 -0.14
CA ILE A 417 -0.05 13.87 -0.38
C ILE A 417 -0.73 15.22 -0.42
N ALA A 418 -1.35 15.56 -1.55
CA ALA A 418 -2.00 16.84 -1.76
C ALA A 418 -3.16 16.70 -2.76
N PRO A 419 -4.10 17.67 -2.84
CA PRO A 419 -5.01 17.78 -3.98
C PRO A 419 -4.20 17.80 -5.29
N ASP A 420 -4.68 17.06 -6.30
CA ASP A 420 -4.03 17.02 -7.60
C ASP A 420 -4.37 18.29 -8.38
N GLU A 421 -3.36 19.10 -8.64
CA GLU A 421 -3.46 20.34 -9.43
C GLU A 421 -2.38 20.37 -10.51
N GLN A 422 -2.72 21.02 -11.62
CA GLN A 422 -1.78 21.20 -12.72
C GLN A 422 -0.54 21.96 -12.25
N GLY A 423 0.64 21.41 -12.49
CA GLY A 423 1.91 21.99 -12.04
C GLY A 423 2.44 21.48 -10.71
N LEU A 424 1.67 20.69 -9.96
CA LEU A 424 2.10 20.14 -8.66
C LEU A 424 3.45 19.42 -8.76
N LEU A 425 3.55 18.42 -9.64
CA LEU A 425 4.78 17.64 -9.79
C LEU A 425 5.97 18.51 -10.22
N ALA A 426 5.76 19.42 -11.16
CA ALA A 426 6.82 20.34 -11.62
C ALA A 426 7.32 21.24 -10.46
N THR A 427 6.40 21.73 -9.63
CA THR A 427 6.73 22.58 -8.46
C THR A 427 7.51 21.80 -7.40
N ILE A 428 7.08 20.59 -7.06
CA ILE A 428 7.83 19.72 -6.11
C ILE A 428 9.25 19.45 -6.62
N CYS A 429 9.37 19.06 -7.88
CA CYS A 429 10.69 18.77 -8.48
C CYS A 429 11.58 20.02 -8.57
N ARG A 430 11.00 21.18 -8.79
CA ARG A 430 11.74 22.48 -8.78
C ARG A 430 12.19 22.85 -7.37
N TYR A 431 11.35 22.61 -6.35
CA TYR A 431 11.76 22.79 -4.95
C TYR A 431 13.03 21.96 -4.67
N PHE A 432 13.05 20.70 -5.04
CA PHE A 432 14.24 19.86 -4.85
C PHE A 432 15.46 20.40 -5.60
N GLN A 433 15.28 20.86 -6.84
CA GLN A 433 16.37 21.44 -7.62
C GLN A 433 16.97 22.68 -6.94
N VAL A 434 16.13 23.61 -6.46
CA VAL A 434 16.57 24.88 -5.82
C VAL A 434 17.29 24.61 -4.49
N HIS A 435 16.93 23.54 -3.79
CA HIS A 435 17.54 23.16 -2.52
C HIS A 435 18.67 22.12 -2.68
N ASP A 436 19.20 21.96 -3.90
CA ASP A 436 20.30 21.05 -4.22
C ASP A 436 20.01 19.57 -3.86
N VAL A 437 18.75 19.18 -3.94
CA VAL A 437 18.29 17.83 -3.70
C VAL A 437 18.17 17.09 -5.02
N ASN A 438 18.84 15.95 -5.16
CA ASN A 438 18.81 15.14 -6.37
C ASN A 438 17.79 14.00 -6.27
N ILE A 439 16.91 13.88 -7.25
CA ILE A 439 15.90 12.81 -7.34
C ILE A 439 16.53 11.58 -7.99
N GLU A 440 16.62 10.46 -7.26
CA GLU A 440 17.07 9.18 -7.81
C GLU A 440 15.93 8.39 -8.44
N THR A 441 14.76 8.42 -7.81
CA THR A 441 13.56 7.73 -8.30
C THR A 441 12.32 8.47 -7.85
N LEU A 442 11.30 8.46 -8.71
CA LEU A 442 9.97 8.98 -8.44
C LEU A 442 8.92 7.92 -8.77
N GLN A 443 7.89 7.88 -7.95
CA GLN A 443 6.60 7.29 -8.28
C GLN A 443 5.50 8.25 -7.83
N ALA A 444 4.80 8.86 -8.80
CA ALA A 444 3.68 9.76 -8.58
C ALA A 444 2.39 9.11 -9.10
N ARG A 445 1.31 9.21 -8.34
CA ARG A 445 0.00 8.64 -8.70
C ARG A 445 -1.13 9.50 -8.18
N THR A 446 -2.07 9.82 -9.06
CA THR A 446 -3.32 10.48 -8.68
C THR A 446 -4.46 9.47 -8.59
N ARG A 447 -5.21 9.53 -7.49
CA ARG A 447 -6.45 8.77 -7.29
C ARG A 447 -7.52 9.65 -6.65
N ASN A 448 -8.70 9.69 -7.25
CA ASN A 448 -9.84 10.48 -6.74
C ASN A 448 -9.46 11.95 -6.48
N GLY A 449 -8.69 12.56 -7.36
CA GLY A 449 -8.26 13.95 -7.25
C GLY A 449 -7.20 14.22 -6.15
N ILE A 450 -6.57 13.16 -5.61
CA ILE A 450 -5.48 13.27 -4.64
C ILE A 450 -4.22 12.68 -5.24
N ALA A 451 -3.18 13.50 -5.31
CA ALA A 451 -1.83 13.09 -5.64
C ALA A 451 -1.16 12.41 -4.43
N ASN A 452 -0.45 11.32 -4.68
CA ASN A 452 0.32 10.57 -3.70
C ASN A 452 1.68 10.25 -4.32
N ASP A 453 2.63 11.15 -4.10
CA ASP A 453 3.92 11.16 -4.76
C ASP A 453 5.01 10.71 -3.79
N THR A 454 5.83 9.76 -4.23
CA THR A 454 6.94 9.20 -3.45
C THR A 454 8.24 9.41 -4.20
N PHE A 455 9.17 10.09 -3.56
CA PHE A 455 10.50 10.39 -4.10
C PHE A 455 11.57 9.70 -3.26
N LEU A 456 12.53 9.07 -3.92
CA LEU A 456 13.82 8.72 -3.31
C LEU A 456 14.82 9.78 -3.75
N VAL A 457 15.36 10.50 -2.77
CA VAL A 457 16.23 11.65 -3.02
C VAL A 457 17.56 11.53 -2.29
N VAL A 458 18.56 12.26 -2.81
CA VAL A 458 19.85 12.47 -2.16
C VAL A 458 19.99 13.97 -1.86
N GLY A 459 20.24 14.29 -0.61
CA GLY A 459 20.26 15.64 -0.07
C GLY A 459 19.27 15.80 1.10
N SER A 460 19.37 16.93 1.79
CA SER A 460 18.50 17.25 2.93
C SER A 460 17.20 17.87 2.46
N VAL A 461 16.06 17.34 2.92
CA VAL A 461 14.73 17.86 2.62
C VAL A 461 14.05 18.32 3.89
N GLU A 462 13.65 19.59 3.95
CA GLU A 462 12.83 20.14 5.02
C GLU A 462 11.36 19.94 4.68
N ALA A 463 10.69 19.02 5.40
CA ALA A 463 9.29 18.69 5.15
C ALA A 463 8.37 19.91 5.24
N GLU A 464 8.56 20.77 6.23
CA GLU A 464 7.73 21.96 6.44
C GLU A 464 7.99 23.01 5.35
N GLY A 465 9.24 23.19 4.90
CA GLY A 465 9.59 24.09 3.79
C GLY A 465 8.93 23.69 2.48
N LEU A 466 8.93 22.40 2.14
CA LEU A 466 8.23 21.89 0.97
C LEU A 466 6.72 22.06 1.11
N LYS A 467 6.16 21.76 2.27
CA LYS A 467 4.72 21.91 2.56
C LYS A 467 4.29 23.38 2.38
N LEU A 468 5.00 24.32 2.99
CA LEU A 468 4.74 25.76 2.86
C LEU A 468 4.80 26.24 1.40
N THR A 469 5.76 25.71 0.61
CA THR A 469 5.86 26.03 -0.82
C THR A 469 4.63 25.58 -1.60
N LEU A 470 3.98 24.47 -1.22
CA LEU A 470 2.78 23.98 -1.88
C LEU A 470 1.49 24.66 -1.37
N GLU A 471 1.46 25.03 -0.10
CA GLU A 471 0.34 25.77 0.48
C GLU A 471 0.35 27.28 0.05
N HIS A 472 1.56 27.83 -0.19
CA HIS A 472 1.78 29.21 -0.59
C HIS A 472 2.78 29.29 -1.75
N PRO A 473 2.44 28.79 -2.95
CA PRO A 473 3.37 28.77 -4.06
C PRO A 473 3.75 30.20 -4.47
N PRO A 474 5.05 30.43 -4.78
CA PRO A 474 5.50 31.74 -5.22
C PRO A 474 4.78 32.16 -6.50
N ALA A 475 4.31 33.40 -6.55
CA ALA A 475 3.76 33.97 -7.78
C ALA A 475 4.85 33.94 -8.87
N VAL A 476 4.50 33.44 -10.08
CA VAL A 476 5.42 33.48 -11.22
C VAL A 476 5.70 34.96 -11.52
N VAL A 477 6.90 35.42 -11.18
CA VAL A 477 7.38 36.73 -11.67
C VAL A 477 7.62 36.53 -13.16
N ALA A 478 6.74 37.04 -13.99
CA ALA A 478 6.99 37.14 -15.43
C ALA A 478 8.36 37.81 -15.63
N ALA A 479 9.25 37.10 -16.34
CA ALA A 479 10.53 37.71 -16.71
C ALA A 479 10.22 39.03 -17.39
N ARG A 480 10.47 40.12 -16.72
CA ARG A 480 10.46 41.46 -17.34
C ARG A 480 11.59 41.43 -18.34
N ASP A 481 11.24 41.57 -19.62
CA ASP A 481 12.17 41.99 -20.66
C ASP A 481 12.96 43.20 -20.12
N THR A 482 14.18 42.99 -19.70
CA THR A 482 15.15 44.06 -19.56
C THR A 482 15.67 44.37 -20.98
N ALA A 483 14.84 45.05 -21.75
CA ALA A 483 15.34 45.80 -22.89
C ALA A 483 16.30 46.87 -22.33
N ILE A 484 17.59 46.61 -22.42
CA ILE A 484 18.62 47.63 -22.26
C ILE A 484 18.56 48.45 -23.55
N ALA A 485 17.95 49.63 -23.46
CA ALA A 485 18.14 50.67 -24.47
C ALA A 485 19.58 51.16 -24.37
N LEU A 486 20.32 51.04 -25.48
CA LEU A 486 21.47 51.89 -25.80
C LEU A 486 21.03 53.00 -26.72
#